data_c37efda4d9b567a219af329c572fac29
#
_entry.id   c37efda4d9b567a219af329c572fac29
#
_cell.length_a   1.000
_cell.length_b   1.000
_cell.length_c   1.000
_cell.angle_alpha   90.00
_cell.angle_beta   90.00
_cell.angle_gamma   90.00
#
_symmetry.space_group_name_H-M   'P 1'
#
loop_
_entity.id
_entity.type
_entity.pdbx_description
1 polymer ?
#
loop_
_entity_poly.entity_id
_entity_poly.type
_entity_poly.pdbx_seq_one_letter_code
_entity_poly.pdbx_strand_id
1 'polypeptide(L)'
;AVIAGTTSCDDFLDREPMSSISPETYYSTAAQLEANLNDEYPNVLPSFGQWTYGIFGEDKGTDNQIEVNANDRYTQDRWKVPHSESDNWKFERIYRINFFLSEALPKFGEDMSGSQNTISGSVATIKHYIGEMYFLRAYEYFKKLQLFGDFPIINQPLADEMEALREASKRFPRNEVARFIISDLDKAYAYMSDVDMATTRINKDVAMLVKSRVALFEATWLQNFKGTAFVPGGEGWPGASLHNNYQYPSGNIDNEVKYFLEQAVEASKLVADKYKGSLTENTGVLQQSADDPSNPYFDMFAQEDLSDVKEVLLWRQYARGLSTHNINAAAGRGNYRIGLTRGFVQNFLMKDGTPVYAHGSYADGDGYYMGDKTVADVRVNRDPRLSIFLKEPGQKNIL
;
A
#
# COMPACT_ATOMS: atom_id res chain seq x y z
N ALA A 1 73.83 11.19 -19.33
CA ALA A 1 72.55 10.45 -19.08
C ALA A 1 71.47 11.45 -18.77
N VAL A 2 70.45 11.61 -19.69
CA VAL A 2 69.31 12.46 -19.50
C VAL A 2 68.20 11.54 -19.00
N ILE A 3 67.71 11.74 -17.78
CA ILE A 3 66.55 11.07 -17.23
C ILE A 3 65.33 11.87 -17.70
N ALA A 4 64.60 11.34 -18.65
CA ALA A 4 63.28 11.87 -19.03
C ALA A 4 62.28 11.41 -17.97
N GLY A 5 61.77 12.35 -17.16
CA GLY A 5 60.67 12.12 -16.25
C GLY A 5 59.37 11.98 -17.06
N THR A 6 58.76 10.82 -17.00
CA THR A 6 57.36 10.62 -17.49
C THR A 6 56.43 11.19 -16.44
N THR A 7 55.93 12.40 -16.68
CA THR A 7 54.73 12.88 -15.97
C THR A 7 53.56 12.08 -16.51
N SER A 8 53.05 11.17 -15.70
CA SER A 8 51.78 10.48 -15.94
C SER A 8 50.63 11.52 -15.90
N CYS A 9 49.87 11.58 -16.95
CA CYS A 9 48.65 12.38 -16.98
C CYS A 9 47.52 11.58 -16.28
N ASP A 10 47.49 11.58 -14.96
CA ASP A 10 46.41 10.98 -14.20
C ASP A 10 45.07 11.71 -14.44
N ASP A 11 45.12 13.01 -14.71
CA ASP A 11 43.98 13.89 -14.96
C ASP A 11 43.20 13.57 -16.28
N PHE A 12 43.77 12.76 -17.20
CA PHE A 12 43.08 12.45 -18.48
C PHE A 12 42.25 11.19 -18.41
N LEU A 13 42.54 10.29 -17.49
CA LEU A 13 41.82 9.02 -17.32
C LEU A 13 40.67 9.13 -16.32
N ASP A 14 40.69 10.13 -15.43
CA ASP A 14 39.65 10.38 -14.43
C ASP A 14 38.57 11.39 -14.88
N ARG A 15 38.47 11.70 -16.17
CA ARG A 15 37.39 12.49 -16.67
C ARG A 15 36.10 11.66 -16.70
N GLU A 16 35.15 12.06 -15.85
CA GLU A 16 33.77 11.55 -15.96
C GLU A 16 33.26 11.71 -17.38
N PRO A 17 32.54 10.72 -17.93
CA PRO A 17 31.95 10.82 -19.26
C PRO A 17 31.01 12.04 -19.31
N MET A 18 31.25 13.00 -20.17
CA MET A 18 30.40 14.21 -20.34
C MET A 18 28.94 13.89 -20.72
N SER A 19 28.64 12.61 -21.02
CA SER A 19 27.31 12.15 -21.45
C SER A 19 26.60 11.27 -20.43
N SER A 20 27.21 10.97 -19.29
CA SER A 20 26.60 10.21 -18.21
C SER A 20 26.56 11.06 -16.94
N ILE A 21 25.38 11.17 -16.36
CA ILE A 21 25.22 11.78 -15.04
C ILE A 21 25.76 10.78 -14.04
N SER A 22 26.86 11.13 -13.33
CA SER A 22 27.36 10.27 -12.27
C SER A 22 26.45 10.33 -11.02
N PRO A 23 26.38 9.26 -10.22
CA PRO A 23 25.60 9.26 -8.99
C PRO A 23 26.00 10.38 -8.02
N GLU A 24 27.28 10.75 -7.98
CA GLU A 24 27.81 11.80 -7.09
C GLU A 24 27.24 13.18 -7.44
N THR A 25 26.97 13.44 -8.71
CA THR A 25 26.45 14.74 -9.20
C THR A 25 24.93 14.76 -9.30
N TYR A 26 24.28 13.61 -9.40
CA TYR A 26 22.83 13.49 -9.49
C TYR A 26 22.21 13.85 -8.14
N TYR A 27 21.67 13.59 -7.34
CA TYR A 27 21.05 13.93 -6.05
C TYR A 27 21.54 15.25 -5.43
N SER A 28 21.79 16.28 -6.24
CA SER A 28 22.27 17.59 -5.79
C SER A 28 21.24 18.70 -5.81
N THR A 29 20.03 18.43 -6.35
CA THR A 29 18.92 19.39 -6.39
C THR A 29 17.60 18.74 -6.00
N ALA A 30 16.67 19.53 -5.42
CA ALA A 30 15.31 19.07 -5.11
C ALA A 30 14.59 18.52 -6.34
N ALA A 31 14.78 19.12 -7.53
CA ALA A 31 14.18 18.64 -8.77
C ALA A 31 14.67 17.23 -9.18
N GLN A 32 15.92 16.91 -8.92
CA GLN A 32 16.46 15.56 -9.19
C GLN A 32 15.88 14.53 -8.22
N LEU A 33 15.72 14.89 -6.94
CA LEU A 33 15.05 14.01 -5.98
C LEU A 33 13.60 13.76 -6.40
N GLU A 34 12.88 14.81 -6.79
CA GLU A 34 11.51 14.70 -7.27
C GLU A 34 11.40 13.81 -8.51
N ALA A 35 12.27 13.98 -9.49
CA ALA A 35 12.27 13.19 -10.70
C ALA A 35 12.44 11.68 -10.40
N ASN A 36 13.35 11.35 -9.47
CA ASN A 36 13.55 9.96 -9.05
C ASN A 36 12.33 9.39 -8.31
N LEU A 37 11.73 10.16 -7.41
CA LEU A 37 10.49 9.79 -6.73
C LEU A 37 9.36 9.54 -7.72
N ASN A 38 9.17 10.43 -8.70
CA ASN A 38 8.11 10.33 -9.69
C ASN A 38 8.25 9.05 -10.55
N ASP A 39 9.47 8.54 -10.75
CA ASP A 39 9.72 7.25 -11.40
C ASP A 39 9.32 6.07 -10.49
N GLU A 40 9.51 6.18 -9.17
CA GLU A 40 9.18 5.09 -8.24
C GLU A 40 7.67 5.00 -7.91
N TYR A 41 6.93 6.10 -7.94
CA TYR A 41 5.49 6.10 -7.63
C TYR A 41 4.68 5.05 -8.39
N PRO A 42 4.70 4.99 -9.73
CA PRO A 42 3.92 4.01 -10.50
C PRO A 42 4.40 2.56 -10.31
N ASN A 43 5.62 2.38 -9.82
CA ASN A 43 6.22 1.07 -9.62
C ASN A 43 5.91 0.49 -8.24
N VAL A 44 5.74 1.34 -7.24
CA VAL A 44 5.50 0.94 -5.85
C VAL A 44 4.02 1.01 -5.50
N LEU A 45 3.34 2.10 -5.85
CA LEU A 45 1.93 2.31 -5.51
C LEU A 45 0.98 1.60 -6.49
N PRO A 46 -0.20 1.18 -6.01
CA PRO A 46 -1.23 0.58 -6.86
C PRO A 46 -1.67 1.53 -7.99
N SER A 47 -1.99 0.97 -9.14
CA SER A 47 -2.51 1.73 -10.27
C SER A 47 -3.43 0.87 -11.14
N PHE A 48 -4.37 1.51 -11.85
CA PHE A 48 -5.09 0.87 -12.94
C PHE A 48 -4.19 0.84 -14.18
N GLY A 49 -3.97 -0.35 -14.72
CA GLY A 49 -3.29 -0.51 -16.00
C GLY A 49 -4.27 -0.39 -17.17
N GLN A 50 -3.73 -0.32 -18.39
CA GLN A 50 -4.55 -0.17 -19.61
C GLN A 50 -5.46 -1.37 -19.87
N TRP A 51 -5.06 -2.58 -19.49
CA TRP A 51 -5.78 -3.83 -19.74
C TRP A 51 -5.97 -4.67 -18.46
N THR A 52 -5.91 -4.03 -17.31
CA THR A 52 -6.09 -4.67 -16.01
C THR A 52 -7.20 -4.00 -15.23
N TYR A 53 -7.72 -4.68 -14.22
CA TYR A 53 -8.65 -4.07 -13.27
C TYR A 53 -7.95 -3.16 -12.25
N GLY A 54 -6.62 -3.18 -12.19
CA GLY A 54 -5.89 -2.51 -11.13
C GLY A 54 -6.40 -2.92 -9.76
N ILE A 55 -6.64 -1.95 -8.89
CA ILE A 55 -7.11 -2.17 -7.51
C ILE A 55 -8.47 -2.90 -7.48
N PHE A 56 -9.35 -2.67 -8.45
CA PHE A 56 -10.64 -3.35 -8.53
C PHE A 56 -10.51 -4.88 -8.68
N GLY A 57 -9.41 -5.36 -9.23
CA GLY A 57 -9.14 -6.79 -9.41
C GLY A 57 -8.51 -7.47 -8.20
N GLU A 58 -8.07 -6.73 -7.18
CA GLU A 58 -7.37 -7.29 -6.01
C GLU A 58 -8.28 -8.18 -5.15
N ASP A 59 -9.57 -7.86 -5.09
CA ASP A 59 -10.57 -8.65 -4.36
C ASP A 59 -11.11 -9.86 -5.14
N LYS A 60 -10.67 -10.03 -6.39
CA LYS A 60 -11.09 -11.12 -7.24
C LYS A 60 -10.66 -12.48 -6.68
N GLY A 61 -11.61 -13.36 -6.46
CA GLY A 61 -11.35 -14.68 -5.88
C GLY A 61 -11.07 -14.66 -4.38
N THR A 62 -11.52 -13.62 -3.68
CA THR A 62 -11.56 -13.53 -2.23
C THR A 62 -12.97 -13.82 -1.70
N ASP A 63 -13.18 -13.61 -0.41
CA ASP A 63 -14.50 -13.63 0.22
C ASP A 63 -15.38 -12.41 -0.14
N ASN A 64 -14.82 -11.39 -0.78
CA ASN A 64 -15.55 -10.20 -1.23
C ASN A 64 -16.09 -10.31 -2.66
N GLN A 65 -15.28 -10.86 -3.58
CA GLN A 65 -15.62 -10.91 -5.01
C GLN A 65 -15.36 -12.30 -5.62
N ILE A 66 -16.29 -12.72 -6.48
CA ILE A 66 -16.23 -13.99 -7.20
C ILE A 66 -16.24 -13.75 -8.72
N GLU A 67 -15.56 -14.66 -9.43
CA GLU A 67 -15.61 -14.74 -10.90
C GLU A 67 -16.55 -15.86 -11.35
N VAL A 68 -16.92 -15.83 -12.63
CA VAL A 68 -17.71 -16.92 -13.28
C VAL A 68 -16.97 -18.25 -13.24
N ASN A 69 -15.66 -18.22 -13.46
CA ASN A 69 -14.86 -19.42 -13.33
C ASN A 69 -14.55 -19.64 -11.84
N ALA A 70 -14.92 -20.79 -11.31
CA ALA A 70 -14.61 -21.13 -9.93
C ALA A 70 -13.12 -20.95 -9.67
N ASN A 71 -12.79 -20.09 -8.70
CA ASN A 71 -11.44 -19.95 -8.24
C ASN A 71 -11.10 -21.17 -7.37
N ASP A 72 -10.21 -22.01 -7.84
CA ASP A 72 -9.77 -23.20 -7.13
C ASP A 72 -8.75 -22.89 -6.03
N ARG A 73 -8.46 -21.62 -5.77
CA ARG A 73 -7.53 -21.14 -4.76
C ARG A 73 -7.76 -21.75 -3.39
N TYR A 74 -9.03 -22.01 -3.04
CA TYR A 74 -9.43 -22.55 -1.74
C TYR A 74 -9.77 -24.04 -1.79
N THR A 75 -9.51 -24.73 -2.92
CA THR A 75 -9.70 -26.18 -3.01
C THR A 75 -8.48 -26.90 -2.47
N GLN A 76 -8.73 -28.08 -1.90
CA GLN A 76 -7.68 -28.95 -1.37
C GLN A 76 -6.60 -29.24 -2.43
N ASP A 77 -5.33 -29.30 -2.01
CA ASP A 77 -4.15 -29.62 -2.84
C ASP A 77 -3.78 -28.60 -3.94
N ARG A 78 -4.42 -27.42 -3.96
CA ARG A 78 -4.06 -26.36 -4.94
C ARG A 78 -2.85 -25.53 -4.55
N TRP A 79 -2.60 -25.41 -3.26
CA TRP A 79 -1.43 -24.71 -2.75
C TRP A 79 -0.23 -25.64 -2.75
N LYS A 80 0.51 -25.62 -3.85
CA LYS A 80 1.78 -26.35 -3.99
C LYS A 80 2.92 -25.38 -4.05
N VAL A 81 4.05 -25.76 -3.41
CA VAL A 81 5.30 -24.99 -3.59
C VAL A 81 5.69 -25.06 -5.06
N PRO A 82 5.79 -23.94 -5.77
CA PRO A 82 6.20 -23.94 -7.17
C PRO A 82 7.65 -24.41 -7.31
N HIS A 83 7.95 -25.12 -8.41
CA HIS A 83 9.32 -25.52 -8.74
C HIS A 83 10.14 -24.40 -9.39
N SER A 84 9.48 -23.29 -9.80
CA SER A 84 10.10 -22.13 -10.39
C SER A 84 10.21 -20.99 -9.38
N GLU A 85 11.15 -20.09 -9.61
CA GLU A 85 11.28 -18.85 -8.84
C GLU A 85 10.01 -18.01 -8.96
N SER A 86 9.65 -17.34 -7.88
CA SER A 86 8.55 -16.39 -7.88
C SER A 86 9.02 -15.06 -8.46
N ASP A 87 8.29 -14.54 -9.45
CA ASP A 87 8.51 -13.18 -9.96
C ASP A 87 8.36 -12.09 -8.88
N ASN A 88 7.76 -12.43 -7.75
CA ASN A 88 7.62 -11.53 -6.61
C ASN A 88 8.87 -11.48 -5.71
N TRP A 89 9.80 -12.46 -5.84
CA TRP A 89 11.07 -12.48 -5.10
C TRP A 89 12.11 -11.63 -5.81
N LYS A 90 11.87 -10.31 -5.86
CA LYS A 90 12.72 -9.31 -6.54
C LYS A 90 13.08 -8.21 -5.56
N PHE A 91 14.32 -7.74 -5.64
CA PHE A 91 14.88 -6.71 -4.76
C PHE A 91 15.22 -5.41 -5.49
N GLU A 92 14.96 -5.34 -6.80
CA GLU A 92 15.31 -4.17 -7.63
C GLU A 92 14.73 -2.86 -7.07
N ARG A 93 13.45 -2.86 -6.65
CA ARG A 93 12.81 -1.66 -6.07
C ARG A 93 13.43 -1.29 -4.73
N ILE A 94 13.69 -2.28 -3.87
CA ILE A 94 14.37 -2.08 -2.60
C ILE A 94 15.76 -1.50 -2.83
N TYR A 95 16.51 -2.02 -3.81
CA TYR A 95 17.83 -1.50 -4.18
C TYR A 95 17.75 -0.02 -4.61
N ARG A 96 16.86 0.33 -5.56
CA ARG A 96 16.73 1.70 -6.06
C ARG A 96 16.36 2.69 -4.97
N ILE A 97 15.45 2.32 -4.08
CA ILE A 97 15.06 3.14 -2.93
C ILE A 97 16.22 3.30 -1.95
N ASN A 98 16.94 2.21 -1.64
CA ASN A 98 18.09 2.26 -0.78
C ASN A 98 19.21 3.11 -1.37
N PHE A 99 19.42 3.03 -2.69
CA PHE A 99 20.39 3.85 -3.39
C PHE A 99 20.05 5.34 -3.29
N PHE A 100 18.78 5.72 -3.52
CA PHE A 100 18.35 7.10 -3.28
C PHE A 100 18.67 7.57 -1.86
N LEU A 101 18.30 6.78 -0.86
CA LEU A 101 18.53 7.13 0.55
C LEU A 101 20.00 7.23 0.88
N SER A 102 20.84 6.33 0.35
CA SER A 102 22.29 6.36 0.59
C SER A 102 22.99 7.57 -0.03
N GLU A 103 22.44 8.13 -1.11
CA GLU A 103 22.95 9.33 -1.77
C GLU A 103 22.39 10.63 -1.19
N ALA A 104 21.11 10.64 -0.86
CA ALA A 104 20.44 11.86 -0.40
C ALA A 104 20.72 12.18 1.08
N LEU A 105 20.73 11.16 1.96
CA LEU A 105 20.88 11.38 3.40
C LEU A 105 22.21 12.03 3.79
N PRO A 106 23.39 11.59 3.28
CA PRO A 106 24.66 12.25 3.61
C PRO A 106 24.70 13.73 3.14
N LYS A 107 24.05 14.03 2.00
CA LYS A 107 23.98 15.40 1.47
C LYS A 107 22.98 16.27 2.24
N PHE A 108 21.92 15.68 2.79
CA PHE A 108 20.95 16.37 3.63
C PHE A 108 21.51 16.67 5.02
N GLY A 109 22.33 15.77 5.57
CA GLY A 109 22.92 15.83 6.89
C GLY A 109 22.23 14.90 7.90
N GLU A 110 22.93 14.64 9.01
CA GLU A 110 22.50 13.67 10.03
C GLU A 110 21.28 14.15 10.83
N ASP A 111 21.12 15.46 10.98
CA ASP A 111 20.00 16.02 11.71
C ASP A 111 18.81 16.36 10.79
N MET A 112 17.62 16.24 11.32
CA MET A 112 16.39 16.53 10.58
C MET A 112 16.12 18.03 10.40
N SER A 113 16.97 18.92 10.92
CA SER A 113 16.82 20.38 10.74
C SER A 113 17.19 20.81 9.33
N GLY A 114 18.06 20.05 8.66
CA GLY A 114 18.63 20.42 7.37
C GLY A 114 19.70 21.51 7.48
N SER A 115 20.24 21.75 8.67
CA SER A 115 21.32 22.76 8.88
C SER A 115 22.58 22.44 8.10
N GLN A 116 22.81 21.14 7.82
CA GLN A 116 23.98 20.64 7.07
C GLN A 116 23.63 20.33 5.61
N ASN A 117 22.42 20.63 5.16
CA ASN A 117 21.96 20.28 3.83
C ASN A 117 22.77 20.99 2.73
N THR A 118 23.29 20.23 1.80
CA THR A 118 24.03 20.68 0.62
C THR A 118 23.23 20.55 -0.68
N ILE A 119 22.02 19.95 -0.62
CA ILE A 119 21.14 19.80 -1.77
C ILE A 119 20.50 21.15 -2.07
N SER A 120 20.56 21.61 -3.31
CA SER A 120 19.97 22.87 -3.73
C SER A 120 18.45 22.81 -3.77
N GLY A 121 17.78 23.79 -3.18
CA GLY A 121 16.32 23.89 -3.14
C GLY A 121 15.79 24.18 -1.73
N SER A 122 14.47 24.13 -1.58
CA SER A 122 13.83 24.31 -0.27
C SER A 122 14.15 23.12 0.64
N VAL A 123 14.72 23.39 1.81
CA VAL A 123 15.03 22.37 2.83
C VAL A 123 13.76 21.60 3.22
N ALA A 124 12.62 22.29 3.36
CA ALA A 124 11.35 21.63 3.68
C ALA A 124 10.89 20.67 2.57
N THR A 125 11.06 21.05 1.31
CA THR A 125 10.73 20.21 0.16
C THR A 125 11.67 19.01 0.04
N ILE A 126 12.98 19.22 0.20
CA ILE A 126 13.99 18.14 0.17
C ILE A 126 13.70 17.12 1.28
N LYS A 127 13.47 17.63 2.49
CA LYS A 127 13.08 16.81 3.64
C LYS A 127 11.82 15.98 3.34
N HIS A 128 10.82 16.60 2.74
CA HIS A 128 9.59 15.91 2.35
C HIS A 128 9.88 14.76 1.36
N TYR A 129 10.68 14.99 0.34
CA TYR A 129 11.04 13.95 -0.64
C TYR A 129 11.82 12.79 -0.03
N ILE A 130 12.68 13.03 0.94
CA ILE A 130 13.34 11.97 1.71
C ILE A 130 12.29 11.15 2.49
N GLY A 131 11.32 11.82 3.11
CA GLY A 131 10.21 11.17 3.80
C GLY A 131 9.34 10.31 2.88
N GLU A 132 9.03 10.78 1.67
CA GLU A 132 8.31 10.00 0.67
C GLU A 132 9.08 8.72 0.29
N MET A 133 10.41 8.80 0.16
CA MET A 133 11.21 7.63 -0.18
C MET A 133 11.23 6.58 0.94
N TYR A 134 11.27 6.99 2.21
CA TYR A 134 11.06 6.08 3.35
C TYR A 134 9.67 5.42 3.30
N PHE A 135 8.63 6.17 2.96
CA PHE A 135 7.30 5.61 2.79
C PHE A 135 7.25 4.57 1.67
N LEU A 136 7.84 4.86 0.51
CA LEU A 136 7.87 3.92 -0.62
C LEU A 136 8.61 2.62 -0.24
N ARG A 137 9.71 2.70 0.54
CA ARG A 137 10.39 1.52 1.06
C ARG A 137 9.49 0.71 1.99
N ALA A 138 8.85 1.38 2.93
CA ALA A 138 7.92 0.75 3.86
C ALA A 138 6.78 0.04 3.12
N TYR A 139 6.20 0.68 2.09
CA TYR A 139 5.10 0.12 1.32
C TYR A 139 5.53 -1.08 0.47
N GLU A 140 6.73 -1.03 -0.13
CA GLU A 140 7.29 -2.20 -0.85
C GLU A 140 7.55 -3.36 0.10
N TYR A 141 8.10 -3.11 1.29
CA TYR A 141 8.28 -4.13 2.32
C TYR A 141 6.96 -4.67 2.85
N PHE A 142 5.91 -3.86 2.93
CA PHE A 142 4.59 -4.35 3.32
C PHE A 142 4.04 -5.36 2.31
N LYS A 143 4.20 -5.13 1.02
CA LYS A 143 3.87 -6.12 -0.02
C LYS A 143 4.66 -7.42 0.17
N LYS A 144 5.96 -7.33 0.48
CA LYS A 144 6.79 -8.51 0.76
C LYS A 144 6.34 -9.26 2.02
N LEU A 145 6.03 -8.54 3.09
CA LEU A 145 5.48 -9.12 4.33
C LEU A 145 4.17 -9.89 4.08
N GLN A 146 3.26 -9.32 3.29
CA GLN A 146 2.00 -9.97 2.94
C GLN A 146 2.20 -11.24 2.10
N LEU A 147 3.17 -11.25 1.19
CA LEU A 147 3.43 -12.37 0.28
C LEU A 147 4.26 -13.49 0.92
N PHE A 148 5.26 -13.14 1.73
CA PHE A 148 6.28 -14.07 2.17
C PHE A 148 6.34 -14.25 3.70
N GLY A 149 5.80 -13.33 4.48
CA GLY A 149 5.99 -13.31 5.93
C GLY A 149 7.44 -12.96 6.28
N ASP A 150 8.22 -13.97 6.65
CA ASP A 150 9.66 -13.81 6.89
C ASP A 150 10.37 -13.35 5.61
N PHE A 151 11.15 -12.27 5.70
CA PHE A 151 11.79 -11.66 4.54
C PHE A 151 13.13 -11.01 4.91
N PRO A 152 14.12 -10.94 4.00
CA PRO A 152 15.37 -10.22 4.24
C PRO A 152 15.14 -8.73 4.46
N ILE A 153 15.79 -8.14 5.46
CA ILE A 153 15.79 -6.69 5.69
C ILE A 153 17.09 -6.11 5.12
N ILE A 154 16.96 -5.41 3.99
CA ILE A 154 18.05 -4.75 3.29
C ILE A 154 17.76 -3.26 3.27
N ASN A 155 18.52 -2.46 4.02
CA ASN A 155 18.29 -1.04 4.24
C ASN A 155 19.35 -0.12 3.59
N GLN A 156 20.28 -0.71 2.83
CA GLN A 156 21.35 -0.01 2.10
C GLN A 156 21.67 -0.76 0.80
N PRO A 157 22.29 -0.13 -0.19
CA PRO A 157 22.85 -0.83 -1.34
C PRO A 157 23.90 -1.86 -0.86
N LEU A 158 23.88 -3.03 -1.47
CA LEU A 158 24.86 -4.09 -1.16
C LEU A 158 25.95 -4.11 -2.20
N ALA A 159 27.18 -4.45 -1.78
CA ALA A 159 28.26 -4.76 -2.69
C ALA A 159 27.90 -6.02 -3.50
N ASP A 160 28.32 -6.07 -4.76
CA ASP A 160 28.18 -7.25 -5.63
C ASP A 160 29.23 -8.30 -5.29
N GLU A 161 29.15 -8.80 -4.06
CA GLU A 161 30.03 -9.81 -3.50
C GLU A 161 29.21 -10.96 -2.94
N MET A 162 29.57 -12.18 -3.31
CA MET A 162 28.81 -13.41 -2.98
C MET A 162 28.53 -13.54 -1.48
N GLU A 163 29.51 -13.28 -0.62
CA GLU A 163 29.34 -13.44 0.83
C GLU A 163 28.41 -12.37 1.42
N ALA A 164 28.56 -11.11 0.98
CA ALA A 164 27.68 -10.01 1.38
C ALA A 164 26.23 -10.29 0.97
N LEU A 165 26.01 -10.76 -0.25
CA LEU A 165 24.69 -11.10 -0.78
C LEU A 165 24.08 -12.30 -0.04
N ARG A 166 24.89 -13.33 0.27
CA ARG A 166 24.44 -14.49 1.03
C ARG A 166 24.00 -14.11 2.44
N GLU A 167 24.77 -13.30 3.14
CA GLU A 167 24.45 -12.84 4.50
C GLU A 167 23.17 -12.00 4.49
N ALA A 168 23.07 -11.05 3.58
CA ALA A 168 21.89 -10.19 3.43
C ALA A 168 20.62 -10.93 2.98
N SER A 169 20.77 -12.13 2.39
CA SER A 169 19.63 -12.95 1.95
C SER A 169 18.95 -13.72 3.08
N LYS A 170 19.49 -13.71 4.30
CA LYS A 170 18.88 -14.36 5.46
C LYS A 170 17.57 -13.67 5.79
N ARG A 171 16.51 -14.47 5.96
CA ARG A 171 15.18 -13.94 6.30
C ARG A 171 15.12 -13.55 7.78
N PHE A 172 14.59 -12.41 8.05
CA PHE A 172 14.17 -11.99 9.39
C PHE A 172 12.75 -12.48 9.67
N PRO A 173 12.42 -12.76 10.95
CA PRO A 173 11.08 -13.08 11.38
C PRO A 173 10.07 -12.00 10.97
N ARG A 174 8.85 -12.40 10.60
CA ARG A 174 7.83 -11.51 10.04
C ARG A 174 7.53 -10.28 10.92
N ASN A 175 7.47 -10.47 12.23
CA ASN A 175 7.25 -9.35 13.16
C ASN A 175 8.41 -8.35 13.17
N GLU A 176 9.64 -8.78 12.95
CA GLU A 176 10.78 -7.88 12.80
C GLU A 176 10.72 -7.12 11.47
N VAL A 177 10.28 -7.78 10.39
CA VAL A 177 9.99 -7.12 9.11
C VAL A 177 8.90 -6.06 9.30
N ALA A 178 7.83 -6.38 10.03
CA ALA A 178 6.76 -5.41 10.35
C ALA A 178 7.27 -4.23 11.19
N ARG A 179 8.15 -4.47 12.17
CA ARG A 179 8.81 -3.41 12.94
C ARG A 179 9.67 -2.51 12.08
N PHE A 180 10.41 -3.08 11.14
CA PHE A 180 11.19 -2.32 10.17
C PHE A 180 10.30 -1.42 9.31
N ILE A 181 9.16 -1.93 8.82
CA ILE A 181 8.18 -1.15 8.06
C ILE A 181 7.64 0.01 8.91
N ILE A 182 7.25 -0.24 10.16
CA ILE A 182 6.78 0.80 11.09
C ILE A 182 7.86 1.85 11.33
N SER A 183 9.11 1.44 11.55
CA SER A 183 10.23 2.37 11.71
C SER A 183 10.42 3.28 10.49
N ASP A 184 10.28 2.74 9.28
CA ASP A 184 10.36 3.56 8.06
C ASP A 184 9.17 4.51 7.91
N LEU A 185 7.97 4.10 8.32
CA LEU A 185 6.79 4.98 8.33
C LEU A 185 6.91 6.09 9.38
N ASP A 186 7.53 5.81 10.52
CA ASP A 186 7.84 6.83 11.54
C ASP A 186 8.87 7.84 11.03
N LYS A 187 9.91 7.36 10.31
CA LYS A 187 10.87 8.24 9.63
C LYS A 187 10.17 9.05 8.54
N ALA A 188 9.33 8.42 7.72
CA ALA A 188 8.55 9.12 6.71
C ALA A 188 7.74 10.27 7.33
N TYR A 189 7.01 10.00 8.40
CA TYR A 189 6.25 11.01 9.13
C TYR A 189 7.14 12.14 9.68
N ALA A 190 8.30 11.81 10.25
CA ALA A 190 9.22 12.79 10.83
C ALA A 190 9.92 13.65 9.77
N TYR A 191 10.27 13.06 8.63
CA TYR A 191 10.90 13.78 7.52
C TYR A 191 9.92 14.60 6.70
N MET A 192 8.69 14.12 6.45
CA MET A 192 7.72 14.90 5.69
C MET A 192 7.42 16.21 6.38
N SER A 193 7.36 17.27 5.59
CA SER A 193 7.02 18.61 6.06
C SER A 193 5.50 18.79 6.08
N ASP A 194 5.05 19.83 6.81
CA ASP A 194 3.68 20.32 6.74
C ASP A 194 3.50 21.33 5.58
N VAL A 195 4.40 21.29 4.58
CA VAL A 195 4.27 22.06 3.36
C VAL A 195 3.02 21.60 2.62
N ASP A 196 2.25 22.54 2.13
CA ASP A 196 1.07 22.26 1.31
C ASP A 196 1.51 21.61 -0.01
N MET A 197 1.40 20.30 -0.03
CA MET A 197 1.66 19.46 -1.21
C MET A 197 0.32 19.00 -1.77
N ALA A 198 0.26 18.87 -3.10
CA ALA A 198 -0.91 18.27 -3.75
C ALA A 198 -1.20 16.87 -3.18
N THR A 199 -2.47 16.54 -3.00
CA THR A 199 -2.89 15.22 -2.47
C THR A 199 -2.64 14.07 -3.45
N THR A 200 -2.04 14.34 -4.61
CA THR A 200 -1.44 13.33 -5.49
C THR A 200 -0.05 12.88 -5.02
N ARG A 201 0.50 13.52 -3.97
CA ARG A 201 1.77 13.14 -3.34
C ARG A 201 1.54 12.57 -1.94
N ILE A 202 2.43 11.64 -1.56
CA ILE A 202 2.44 11.05 -0.22
C ILE A 202 2.68 12.15 0.82
N ASN A 203 1.95 12.06 1.93
CA ASN A 203 2.01 13.02 3.02
C ASN A 203 1.99 12.32 4.39
N LYS A 204 2.13 13.09 5.46
CA LYS A 204 2.17 12.59 6.84
C LYS A 204 0.97 11.72 7.21
N ASP A 205 -0.23 12.14 6.82
CA ASP A 205 -1.46 11.44 7.19
C ASP A 205 -1.56 10.09 6.48
N VAL A 206 -1.11 10.04 5.22
CA VAL A 206 -0.99 8.78 4.45
C VAL A 206 0.00 7.83 5.13
N ALA A 207 1.14 8.33 5.60
CA ALA A 207 2.12 7.50 6.31
C ALA A 207 1.52 6.89 7.59
N MET A 208 0.79 7.67 8.38
CA MET A 208 0.14 7.16 9.59
C MET A 208 -1.02 6.21 9.28
N LEU A 209 -1.81 6.47 8.25
CA LEU A 209 -2.87 5.56 7.85
C LEU A 209 -2.32 4.21 7.39
N VAL A 210 -1.22 4.20 6.63
CA VAL A 210 -0.54 2.96 6.23
C VAL A 210 0.12 2.28 7.44
N LYS A 211 0.73 3.03 8.37
CA LYS A 211 1.26 2.49 9.64
C LYS A 211 0.18 1.75 10.42
N SER A 212 -1.02 2.33 10.54
CA SER A 212 -2.13 1.67 11.23
C SER A 212 -2.54 0.36 10.56
N ARG A 213 -2.56 0.33 9.22
CA ARG A 213 -2.87 -0.89 8.44
C ARG A 213 -1.82 -1.98 8.62
N VAL A 214 -0.54 -1.64 8.53
CA VAL A 214 0.57 -2.58 8.73
C VAL A 214 0.54 -3.18 10.13
N ALA A 215 0.40 -2.33 11.13
CA ALA A 215 0.37 -2.74 12.52
C ALA A 215 -0.84 -3.65 12.85
N LEU A 216 -2.03 -3.28 12.36
CA LEU A 216 -3.23 -4.11 12.54
C LEU A 216 -3.09 -5.46 11.82
N PHE A 217 -2.56 -5.47 10.58
CA PHE A 217 -2.32 -6.69 9.82
C PHE A 217 -1.40 -7.65 10.58
N GLU A 218 -0.27 -7.18 11.08
CA GLU A 218 0.67 -8.04 11.80
C GLU A 218 0.11 -8.49 13.15
N ALA A 219 -0.54 -7.62 13.91
CA ALA A 219 -1.17 -7.98 15.18
C ALA A 219 -2.19 -9.10 15.01
N THR A 220 -3.09 -8.96 14.04
CA THR A 220 -4.13 -9.98 13.78
C THR A 220 -3.55 -11.26 13.22
N TRP A 221 -2.50 -11.19 12.41
CA TRP A 221 -1.79 -12.38 11.95
C TRP A 221 -1.17 -13.15 13.11
N LEU A 222 -0.38 -12.49 13.96
CA LEU A 222 0.25 -13.12 15.12
C LEU A 222 -0.78 -13.72 16.07
N GLN A 223 -1.89 -13.02 16.30
CA GLN A 223 -2.97 -13.49 17.18
C GLN A 223 -3.67 -14.75 16.62
N ASN A 224 -4.02 -14.71 15.33
CA ASN A 224 -4.80 -15.79 14.72
C ASN A 224 -3.99 -17.05 14.44
N PHE A 225 -2.68 -16.91 14.21
CA PHE A 225 -1.79 -18.03 13.89
C PHE A 225 -0.84 -18.42 15.04
N LYS A 226 -1.09 -17.94 16.25
CA LYS A 226 -0.30 -18.26 17.43
C LYS A 226 -0.08 -19.76 17.59
N GLY A 227 1.18 -20.18 17.79
CA GLY A 227 1.57 -21.58 17.97
C GLY A 227 1.71 -22.41 16.69
N THR A 228 1.40 -21.84 15.53
CA THR A 228 1.53 -22.54 14.24
C THR A 228 2.84 -22.20 13.53
N ALA A 229 3.13 -22.91 12.43
CA ALA A 229 4.29 -22.64 11.56
C ALA A 229 4.27 -21.26 10.89
N PHE A 230 3.17 -20.51 10.97
CA PHE A 230 3.01 -19.21 10.33
C PHE A 230 3.47 -18.03 11.19
N VAL A 231 3.94 -18.29 12.40
CA VAL A 231 4.46 -17.26 13.31
C VAL A 231 5.82 -17.66 13.89
N PRO A 232 6.72 -16.71 14.16
CA PRO A 232 8.02 -17.00 14.75
C PRO A 232 7.91 -17.76 16.07
N GLY A 233 8.75 -18.79 16.23
CA GLY A 233 8.74 -19.65 17.41
C GLY A 233 7.55 -20.62 17.51
N GLY A 234 6.64 -20.64 16.54
CA GLY A 234 5.56 -21.62 16.46
C GLY A 234 6.04 -22.99 15.99
N GLU A 235 5.23 -24.02 16.22
CA GLU A 235 5.57 -25.39 15.82
C GLU A 235 5.72 -25.49 14.29
N GLY A 236 6.89 -25.98 13.86
CA GLY A 236 7.20 -26.13 12.43
C GLY A 236 7.57 -24.84 11.71
N TRP A 237 7.77 -23.73 12.42
CA TRP A 237 8.17 -22.47 11.79
C TRP A 237 9.50 -22.62 11.04
N PRO A 238 9.54 -22.32 9.70
CA PRO A 238 10.74 -22.53 8.89
C PRO A 238 11.94 -21.68 9.31
N GLY A 239 11.69 -20.50 9.92
CA GLY A 239 12.74 -19.59 10.40
C GLY A 239 13.54 -20.13 11.60
N ALA A 240 13.08 -21.19 12.27
CA ALA A 240 13.75 -21.75 13.45
C ALA A 240 15.19 -22.19 13.19
N SER A 241 15.53 -22.58 11.95
CA SER A 241 16.89 -22.97 11.56
C SER A 241 17.89 -21.80 11.61
N LEU A 242 17.44 -20.58 11.35
CA LEU A 242 18.23 -19.36 11.42
C LEU A 242 18.11 -18.65 12.77
N HIS A 243 16.97 -18.79 13.44
CA HIS A 243 16.59 -18.09 14.66
C HIS A 243 16.22 -19.06 15.76
N ASN A 244 17.17 -19.92 16.14
CA ASN A 244 16.96 -20.91 17.19
C ASN A 244 16.59 -20.22 18.53
N ASN A 245 15.57 -20.76 19.24
CA ASN A 245 15.03 -20.17 20.47
C ASN A 245 14.61 -18.71 20.31
N TYR A 246 13.93 -18.39 19.23
CA TYR A 246 13.48 -17.03 18.92
C TYR A 246 12.77 -16.36 20.11
N GLN A 247 13.17 -15.15 20.40
CA GLN A 247 12.56 -14.31 21.42
C GLN A 247 11.96 -13.07 20.75
N TYR A 248 10.69 -12.85 20.96
CA TYR A 248 10.04 -11.64 20.48
C TYR A 248 10.65 -10.38 21.12
N PRO A 249 10.82 -9.28 20.40
CA PRO A 249 11.32 -8.02 20.98
C PRO A 249 10.51 -7.52 22.17
N SER A 250 9.21 -7.79 22.21
CA SER A 250 8.32 -7.48 23.33
C SER A 250 8.29 -8.58 24.42
N GLY A 251 9.19 -9.55 24.36
CA GLY A 251 9.33 -10.66 25.31
C GLY A 251 8.56 -11.93 24.94
N ASN A 252 7.34 -11.81 24.46
CA ASN A 252 6.51 -12.92 24.00
C ASN A 252 5.51 -12.48 22.93
N ILE A 253 4.83 -13.45 22.29
CA ILE A 253 3.90 -13.18 21.20
C ILE A 253 2.70 -12.32 21.64
N ASP A 254 2.17 -12.49 22.84
CA ASP A 254 1.00 -11.73 23.32
C ASP A 254 1.37 -10.24 23.54
N ASN A 255 2.55 -9.99 24.08
CA ASN A 255 3.08 -8.64 24.19
C ASN A 255 3.41 -8.03 22.81
N GLU A 256 3.86 -8.84 21.86
CA GLU A 256 4.12 -8.41 20.51
C GLU A 256 2.82 -8.03 19.77
N VAL A 257 1.76 -8.81 19.92
CA VAL A 257 0.40 -8.49 19.46
C VAL A 257 -0.07 -7.15 20.07
N LYS A 258 0.09 -7.01 21.38
CA LYS A 258 -0.28 -5.77 22.08
C LYS A 258 0.50 -4.56 21.54
N TYR A 259 1.80 -4.68 21.35
CA TYR A 259 2.64 -3.64 20.74
C TYR A 259 2.09 -3.18 19.39
N PHE A 260 1.80 -4.12 18.48
CA PHE A 260 1.28 -3.76 17.16
C PHE A 260 -0.14 -3.17 17.23
N LEU A 261 -1.01 -3.66 18.12
CA LEU A 261 -2.33 -3.05 18.32
C LEU A 261 -2.23 -1.60 18.85
N GLU A 262 -1.32 -1.34 19.76
CA GLU A 262 -1.05 0.03 20.27
C GLU A 262 -0.57 0.95 19.14
N GLN A 263 0.36 0.48 18.30
CA GLN A 263 0.82 1.22 17.13
C GLN A 263 -0.32 1.49 16.12
N ALA A 264 -1.22 0.52 15.93
CA ALA A 264 -2.37 0.67 15.05
C ALA A 264 -3.35 1.71 15.59
N VAL A 265 -3.67 1.66 16.87
CA VAL A 265 -4.61 2.59 17.54
C VAL A 265 -4.05 4.01 17.53
N GLU A 266 -2.79 4.19 17.91
CA GLU A 266 -2.14 5.51 17.95
C GLU A 266 -2.15 6.17 16.56
N ALA A 267 -1.70 5.46 15.54
CA ALA A 267 -1.62 5.99 14.19
C ALA A 267 -3.01 6.26 13.57
N SER A 268 -3.96 5.33 13.74
CA SER A 268 -5.31 5.50 13.21
C SER A 268 -6.06 6.63 13.93
N LYS A 269 -5.91 6.76 15.24
CA LYS A 269 -6.54 7.82 16.03
C LYS A 269 -6.09 9.21 15.58
N LEU A 270 -4.79 9.38 15.31
CA LEU A 270 -4.22 10.65 14.83
C LEU A 270 -4.93 11.12 13.55
N VAL A 271 -5.09 10.22 12.59
CA VAL A 271 -5.75 10.54 11.31
C VAL A 271 -7.26 10.69 11.49
N ALA A 272 -7.91 9.77 12.20
CA ALA A 272 -9.36 9.79 12.39
C ALA A 272 -9.83 11.07 13.12
N ASP A 273 -9.12 11.49 14.17
CA ASP A 273 -9.46 12.72 14.90
C ASP A 273 -9.30 13.98 14.05
N LYS A 274 -8.32 13.98 13.13
CA LYS A 274 -8.10 15.09 12.20
C LYS A 274 -9.22 15.23 11.17
N TYR A 275 -9.73 14.12 10.64
CA TYR A 275 -10.66 14.10 9.50
C TYR A 275 -12.11 13.80 9.85
N LYS A 276 -12.45 13.48 11.11
CA LYS A 276 -13.82 13.11 11.54
C LYS A 276 -14.92 14.11 11.16
N GLY A 277 -14.59 15.38 10.99
CA GLY A 277 -15.52 16.43 10.57
C GLY A 277 -15.51 16.73 9.07
N SER A 278 -14.76 15.95 8.28
CA SER A 278 -14.54 16.20 6.85
C SER A 278 -14.94 15.01 5.97
N LEU A 279 -15.64 14.03 6.54
CA LEU A 279 -16.11 12.87 5.78
C LEU A 279 -17.20 13.30 4.78
N THR A 280 -17.12 12.75 3.58
CA THR A 280 -18.10 13.00 2.50
C THR A 280 -19.43 12.37 2.86
N GLU A 281 -20.50 13.16 2.77
CA GLU A 281 -21.84 12.69 3.07
C GLU A 281 -22.31 11.64 2.05
N ASN A 282 -22.85 10.53 2.55
CA ASN A 282 -23.59 9.57 1.74
C ASN A 282 -25.09 9.79 1.94
N THR A 283 -25.71 10.47 0.99
CA THR A 283 -27.17 10.75 1.01
C THR A 283 -28.02 9.50 0.77
N GLY A 284 -27.42 8.40 0.33
CA GLY A 284 -28.13 7.19 -0.08
C GLY A 284 -28.90 7.32 -1.40
N VAL A 285 -28.84 8.47 -2.04
CA VAL A 285 -29.50 8.70 -3.33
C VAL A 285 -28.79 7.90 -4.41
N LEU A 286 -29.56 7.20 -5.23
CA LEU A 286 -29.13 6.61 -6.49
C LEU A 286 -29.77 7.42 -7.61
N GLN A 287 -29.00 8.29 -8.21
CA GLN A 287 -29.45 9.13 -9.30
C GLN A 287 -29.95 8.27 -10.46
N GLN A 288 -31.18 8.45 -10.89
CA GLN A 288 -31.82 7.72 -11.98
C GLN A 288 -32.19 8.62 -13.17
N SER A 289 -32.11 9.93 -12.97
CA SER A 289 -32.25 10.96 -14.01
C SER A 289 -31.27 12.09 -13.74
N ALA A 290 -31.01 12.92 -14.74
CA ALA A 290 -30.12 14.08 -14.59
C ALA A 290 -30.68 15.12 -13.59
N ASP A 291 -31.98 15.11 -13.35
CA ASP A 291 -32.67 16.04 -12.46
C ASP A 291 -32.67 15.56 -10.99
N ASP A 292 -32.33 14.31 -10.75
CA ASP A 292 -32.25 13.79 -9.38
C ASP A 292 -31.03 14.38 -8.65
N PRO A 293 -31.12 14.58 -7.32
CA PRO A 293 -29.96 14.97 -6.54
C PRO A 293 -28.83 13.96 -6.67
N SER A 294 -27.60 14.43 -6.75
CA SER A 294 -26.43 13.57 -6.74
C SER A 294 -26.13 13.06 -5.31
N ASN A 295 -25.28 12.03 -5.23
CA ASN A 295 -24.77 11.53 -3.97
C ASN A 295 -23.28 11.87 -3.87
N PRO A 296 -22.87 12.82 -3.01
CA PRO A 296 -21.48 13.23 -2.89
C PRO A 296 -20.50 12.06 -2.68
N TYR A 297 -20.92 11.02 -1.92
CA TYR A 297 -20.11 9.82 -1.72
C TYR A 297 -19.89 9.04 -3.01
N PHE A 298 -20.91 8.94 -3.87
CA PHE A 298 -20.77 8.30 -5.19
C PHE A 298 -19.90 9.15 -6.12
N ASP A 299 -20.16 10.46 -6.15
CA ASP A 299 -19.44 11.40 -7.00
C ASP A 299 -17.95 11.44 -6.71
N MET A 300 -17.56 11.28 -5.44
CA MET A 300 -16.15 11.20 -5.02
C MET A 300 -15.35 10.15 -5.80
N PHE A 301 -15.97 9.00 -6.14
CA PHE A 301 -15.33 7.94 -6.93
C PHE A 301 -15.41 8.15 -8.44
N ALA A 302 -16.17 9.13 -8.90
CA ALA A 302 -16.40 9.40 -10.31
C ALA A 302 -15.71 10.69 -10.82
N GLN A 303 -15.10 11.48 -9.93
CA GLN A 303 -14.44 12.73 -10.28
C GLN A 303 -13.05 12.51 -10.90
N GLU A 304 -12.67 13.41 -11.81
CA GLU A 304 -11.32 13.47 -12.39
C GLU A 304 -10.30 14.17 -11.47
N ASP A 305 -10.78 15.03 -10.58
CA ASP A 305 -9.98 15.80 -9.63
C ASP A 305 -10.57 15.64 -8.21
N LEU A 306 -9.76 15.13 -7.29
CA LEU A 306 -10.11 14.91 -5.90
C LEU A 306 -9.39 15.87 -4.93
N SER A 307 -8.74 16.90 -5.43
CA SER A 307 -7.96 17.86 -4.63
C SER A 307 -8.79 18.56 -3.55
N ASP A 308 -10.06 18.81 -3.81
CA ASP A 308 -10.98 19.47 -2.88
C ASP A 308 -11.71 18.49 -1.93
N VAL A 309 -11.55 17.18 -2.12
CA VAL A 309 -12.19 16.16 -1.27
C VAL A 309 -11.32 15.87 -0.06
N LYS A 310 -11.63 16.49 1.07
CA LYS A 310 -10.79 16.50 2.28
C LYS A 310 -10.50 15.12 2.88
N GLU A 311 -11.40 14.14 2.74
CA GLU A 311 -11.16 12.78 3.26
C GLU A 311 -10.24 11.94 2.35
N VAL A 312 -9.99 12.40 1.12
CA VAL A 312 -9.08 11.71 0.19
C VAL A 312 -7.65 12.17 0.45
N LEU A 313 -6.87 11.35 1.13
CA LEU A 313 -5.52 11.69 1.57
C LEU A 313 -4.47 11.51 0.48
N LEU A 314 -4.67 10.54 -0.41
CA LEU A 314 -3.79 10.25 -1.54
C LEU A 314 -4.62 9.68 -2.69
N TRP A 315 -4.44 10.21 -3.88
CA TRP A 315 -5.10 9.73 -5.08
C TRP A 315 -4.18 9.85 -6.30
N ARG A 316 -4.48 9.07 -7.31
CA ARG A 316 -3.79 9.14 -8.60
C ARG A 316 -4.71 9.76 -9.63
N GLN A 317 -4.24 10.82 -10.25
CA GLN A 317 -4.98 11.48 -11.33
C GLN A 317 -4.89 10.66 -12.62
N TYR A 318 -6.05 10.37 -13.18
CA TYR A 318 -6.19 9.81 -14.51
C TYR A 318 -6.86 10.85 -15.39
N ALA A 319 -6.20 11.22 -16.48
CA ALA A 319 -6.71 12.22 -17.40
C ALA A 319 -6.33 11.84 -18.83
N ARG A 320 -7.18 12.23 -19.79
CA ARG A 320 -6.92 12.02 -21.20
C ARG A 320 -5.67 12.80 -21.62
N GLY A 321 -4.73 12.12 -22.25
CA GLY A 321 -3.45 12.69 -22.67
C GLY A 321 -2.33 12.62 -21.63
N LEU A 322 -2.63 12.20 -20.38
CA LEU A 322 -1.65 11.96 -19.33
C LEU A 322 -1.54 10.48 -19.00
N SER A 323 -2.39 10.00 -18.12
CA SER A 323 -2.48 8.58 -17.74
C SER A 323 -3.93 8.15 -17.85
N THR A 324 -4.16 7.05 -18.54
CA THR A 324 -5.52 6.52 -18.80
C THR A 324 -5.63 5.09 -18.30
N HIS A 325 -6.86 4.67 -18.04
CA HIS A 325 -7.23 3.29 -17.73
C HIS A 325 -8.48 2.90 -18.51
N ASN A 326 -8.75 1.61 -18.55
CA ASN A 326 -9.92 1.07 -19.25
C ASN A 326 -10.93 0.38 -18.30
N ILE A 327 -10.88 0.70 -17.02
CA ILE A 327 -11.75 0.06 -16.01
C ILE A 327 -13.24 0.21 -16.36
N ASN A 328 -13.64 1.35 -16.92
CA ASN A 328 -15.03 1.58 -17.34
C ASN A 328 -15.48 0.59 -18.42
N ALA A 329 -14.62 0.31 -19.41
CA ALA A 329 -14.90 -0.67 -20.44
C ALA A 329 -14.92 -2.09 -19.87
N ALA A 330 -14.01 -2.38 -18.95
CA ALA A 330 -13.88 -3.68 -18.30
C ALA A 330 -15.10 -3.98 -17.39
N ALA A 331 -15.44 -3.06 -16.50
CA ALA A 331 -16.54 -3.21 -15.55
C ALA A 331 -17.92 -3.05 -16.23
N GLY A 332 -18.07 -2.04 -17.10
CA GLY A 332 -19.37 -1.72 -17.73
C GLY A 332 -19.83 -2.72 -18.78
N ARG A 333 -18.90 -3.41 -19.47
CA ARG A 333 -19.23 -4.42 -20.49
C ARG A 333 -19.42 -5.83 -19.92
N GLY A 334 -19.22 -6.03 -18.64
CA GLY A 334 -19.32 -7.35 -18.00
C GLY A 334 -18.33 -8.38 -18.52
N ASN A 335 -17.27 -7.97 -19.21
CA ASN A 335 -16.30 -8.86 -19.85
C ASN A 335 -15.59 -9.78 -18.85
N TYR A 336 -15.52 -9.37 -17.60
CA TYR A 336 -14.81 -10.10 -16.57
C TYR A 336 -15.74 -10.84 -15.60
N ARG A 337 -17.07 -10.65 -15.74
CA ARG A 337 -18.07 -11.41 -15.00
C ARG A 337 -17.74 -11.55 -13.51
N ILE A 338 -17.38 -10.44 -12.89
CA ILE A 338 -17.12 -10.35 -11.44
C ILE A 338 -18.43 -9.98 -10.75
N GLY A 339 -18.70 -10.62 -9.63
CA GLY A 339 -19.82 -10.31 -8.75
C GLY A 339 -19.39 -10.25 -7.31
N LEU A 340 -20.19 -9.57 -6.48
CA LEU A 340 -20.01 -9.57 -5.04
C LEU A 340 -20.39 -10.93 -4.47
N THR A 341 -19.66 -11.38 -3.45
CA THR A 341 -20.06 -12.59 -2.71
C THR A 341 -21.25 -12.28 -1.80
N ARG A 342 -22.02 -13.32 -1.47
CA ARG A 342 -23.09 -13.20 -0.48
C ARG A 342 -22.55 -12.74 0.88
N GLY A 343 -21.40 -13.27 1.30
CA GLY A 343 -20.74 -12.89 2.55
C GLY A 343 -20.44 -11.39 2.62
N PHE A 344 -19.88 -10.82 1.54
CA PHE A 344 -19.64 -9.39 1.46
C PHE A 344 -20.94 -8.57 1.59
N VAL A 345 -21.98 -8.96 0.87
CA VAL A 345 -23.30 -8.30 0.93
C VAL A 345 -23.93 -8.37 2.32
N GLN A 346 -23.74 -9.48 3.03
CA GLN A 346 -24.26 -9.68 4.39
C GLN A 346 -23.53 -8.83 5.45
N ASN A 347 -22.31 -8.36 5.19
CA ASN A 347 -21.56 -7.48 6.10
C ASN A 347 -22.15 -6.06 6.18
N PHE A 348 -22.95 -5.63 5.20
CA PHE A 348 -23.69 -4.37 5.32
C PHE A 348 -24.82 -4.53 6.34
N LEU A 349 -24.90 -3.61 7.29
CA LEU A 349 -25.93 -3.66 8.34
C LEU A 349 -27.32 -3.30 7.79
N MET A 350 -28.32 -3.58 8.57
CA MET A 350 -29.65 -3.02 8.37
C MET A 350 -29.63 -1.51 8.68
N LYS A 351 -30.64 -0.79 8.23
CA LYS A 351 -30.73 0.68 8.40
C LYS A 351 -30.77 1.11 9.87
N ASP A 352 -31.25 0.24 10.75
CA ASP A 352 -31.28 0.44 12.19
C ASP A 352 -29.97 0.07 12.92
N GLY A 353 -28.95 -0.37 12.16
CA GLY A 353 -27.64 -0.78 12.68
C GLY A 353 -27.55 -2.24 13.10
N THR A 354 -28.61 -3.03 12.97
CA THR A 354 -28.58 -4.46 13.28
C THR A 354 -27.96 -5.29 12.14
N PRO A 355 -27.33 -6.42 12.43
CA PRO A 355 -26.85 -7.32 11.38
C PRO A 355 -28.00 -8.11 10.74
N VAL A 356 -27.85 -8.45 9.47
CA VAL A 356 -28.88 -9.19 8.69
C VAL A 356 -29.32 -10.50 9.37
N TYR A 357 -28.38 -11.21 10.00
CA TYR A 357 -28.71 -12.48 10.66
C TYR A 357 -29.63 -12.34 11.89
N ALA A 358 -29.83 -11.13 12.41
CA ALA A 358 -30.80 -10.86 13.47
C ALA A 358 -32.26 -10.83 12.96
N HIS A 359 -32.45 -10.84 11.63
CA HIS A 359 -33.75 -10.66 10.96
C HIS A 359 -34.24 -11.93 10.23
N GLY A 360 -34.16 -13.06 10.91
CA GLY A 360 -34.71 -14.32 10.38
C GLY A 360 -33.75 -15.04 9.42
N SER A 361 -34.33 -15.83 8.49
CA SER A 361 -33.53 -16.53 7.50
C SER A 361 -33.09 -15.59 6.37
N TYR A 362 -31.91 -15.85 5.80
CA TYR A 362 -31.45 -15.08 4.65
C TYR A 362 -32.36 -15.23 3.41
N ALA A 363 -33.08 -16.34 3.30
CA ALA A 363 -33.96 -16.60 2.17
C ALA A 363 -35.27 -15.80 2.25
N ASP A 364 -35.89 -15.73 3.43
CA ASP A 364 -37.22 -15.22 3.59
C ASP A 364 -37.32 -13.93 4.44
N GLY A 365 -36.32 -13.68 5.29
CA GLY A 365 -36.28 -12.55 6.21
C GLY A 365 -37.40 -12.61 7.26
N ASP A 366 -37.68 -11.48 7.91
CA ASP A 366 -38.70 -11.30 8.93
C ASP A 366 -39.73 -10.18 8.56
N GLY A 367 -39.64 -9.65 7.33
CA GLY A 367 -40.44 -8.53 6.85
C GLY A 367 -39.76 -7.16 7.04
N TYR A 368 -38.80 -7.02 7.93
CA TYR A 368 -37.89 -5.87 7.94
C TYR A 368 -36.72 -6.09 6.98
N TYR A 369 -36.06 -7.23 7.07
CA TYR A 369 -35.29 -7.77 5.98
C TYR A 369 -36.19 -8.58 5.06
N MET A 370 -36.19 -8.25 3.77
CA MET A 370 -37.10 -8.84 2.79
C MET A 370 -36.61 -10.17 2.19
N GLY A 371 -35.48 -10.68 2.67
CA GLY A 371 -34.86 -11.87 2.12
C GLY A 371 -33.95 -11.59 0.91
N ASP A 372 -33.48 -12.66 0.27
CA ASP A 372 -32.50 -12.59 -0.84
C ASP A 372 -33.02 -13.21 -2.16
N LYS A 373 -34.33 -13.22 -2.36
CA LYS A 373 -34.93 -13.74 -3.59
C LYS A 373 -34.62 -12.88 -4.81
N THR A 374 -34.57 -11.58 -4.64
CA THR A 374 -34.17 -10.63 -5.68
C THR A 374 -33.15 -9.63 -5.14
N VAL A 375 -32.40 -8.99 -6.03
CA VAL A 375 -31.48 -7.91 -5.64
C VAL A 375 -32.20 -6.74 -4.99
N ALA A 376 -33.44 -6.45 -5.47
CA ALA A 376 -34.28 -5.41 -4.89
C ALA A 376 -34.61 -5.73 -3.42
N ASP A 377 -35.01 -6.97 -3.10
CA ASP A 377 -35.32 -7.40 -1.73
C ASP A 377 -34.12 -7.25 -0.82
N VAL A 378 -32.93 -7.69 -1.29
CA VAL A 378 -31.66 -7.60 -0.53
C VAL A 378 -31.32 -6.17 -0.11
N ARG A 379 -31.71 -5.17 -0.90
CA ARG A 379 -31.38 -3.75 -0.68
C ARG A 379 -32.32 -3.02 0.25
N VAL A 380 -33.51 -3.57 0.49
CA VAL A 380 -34.55 -2.93 1.35
C VAL A 380 -34.06 -2.84 2.80
N ASN A 381 -34.24 -1.67 3.41
CA ASN A 381 -33.87 -1.40 4.80
C ASN A 381 -32.38 -1.68 5.15
N ARG A 382 -31.50 -1.61 4.17
CA ARG A 382 -30.05 -1.82 4.36
C ARG A 382 -29.29 -0.49 4.41
N ASP A 383 -28.06 -0.56 4.85
CA ASP A 383 -27.09 0.52 4.71
C ASP A 383 -27.11 1.06 3.27
N PRO A 384 -27.32 2.36 3.07
CA PRO A 384 -27.48 2.93 1.73
C PRO A 384 -26.28 2.73 0.81
N ARG A 385 -25.08 2.48 1.37
CA ARG A 385 -23.89 2.16 0.58
C ARG A 385 -24.03 0.85 -0.19
N LEU A 386 -24.81 -0.12 0.32
CA LEU A 386 -25.06 -1.37 -0.40
C LEU A 386 -25.67 -1.12 -1.79
N SER A 387 -26.55 -0.15 -1.90
CA SER A 387 -27.20 0.19 -3.17
C SER A 387 -26.24 0.77 -4.22
N ILE A 388 -25.11 1.33 -3.78
CA ILE A 388 -24.04 1.82 -4.66
C ILE A 388 -23.24 0.64 -5.24
N PHE A 389 -22.95 -0.37 -4.42
CA PHE A 389 -22.16 -1.54 -4.82
C PHE A 389 -22.98 -2.61 -5.54
N LEU A 390 -24.26 -2.76 -5.19
CA LEU A 390 -25.15 -3.82 -5.68
C LEU A 390 -26.23 -3.23 -6.57
N LYS A 391 -26.00 -3.23 -7.88
CA LYS A 391 -26.94 -2.71 -8.88
C LYS A 391 -28.09 -3.68 -9.13
N GLU A 392 -29.33 -3.17 -9.14
CA GLU A 392 -30.51 -3.97 -9.45
C GLU A 392 -30.96 -3.83 -10.91
N PRO A 393 -31.73 -4.79 -11.43
CA PRO A 393 -32.33 -4.69 -12.77
C PRO A 393 -33.18 -3.43 -12.91
N GLY A 394 -33.01 -2.73 -14.04
CA GLY A 394 -33.73 -1.49 -14.32
C GLY A 394 -33.09 -0.22 -13.79
N GLN A 395 -32.10 -0.31 -12.93
CA GLN A 395 -31.31 0.85 -12.45
C GLN A 395 -30.54 1.47 -13.62
N LYS A 396 -30.70 2.78 -13.81
CA LYS A 396 -30.02 3.53 -14.86
C LYS A 396 -28.61 3.92 -14.41
N ASN A 397 -27.69 4.05 -15.34
CA ASN A 397 -26.44 4.77 -15.18
C ASN A 397 -26.65 6.19 -15.68
N ILE A 398 -26.46 7.16 -14.80
CA ILE A 398 -26.44 8.58 -15.15
C ILE A 398 -24.97 8.96 -15.28
N LEU A 399 -24.61 9.54 -16.43
CA LEU A 399 -23.28 10.04 -16.74
C LEU A 399 -23.29 11.56 -16.69
#